data_85c048fa2aaf283938dfa5a8bde78f2c
#
_entry.id   85c048fa2aaf283938dfa5a8bde78f2c
#
_cell.length_a   1.000
_cell.length_b   1.000
_cell.length_c   1.000
_cell.angle_alpha   90.00
_cell.angle_beta   90.00
_cell.angle_gamma   90.00
#
_symmetry.space_group_name_H-M   'P 1'
#
loop_
_entity.id
_entity.type
_entity.pdbx_description
1 polymer ?
#
loop_
_entity_poly.entity_id
_entity_poly.type
_entity_poly.pdbx_seq_one_letter_code
_entity_poly.pdbx_strand_id
1 'polypeptide(L)'
;GNPEAAQRKLEVEWQQEPDGVILSGTGNPPHELVRFGWGLANGFCIQKGTHDRSKTLYQMSIGAYNRQFAPVETDYDWLSRDQERVEKFLKDPYCDFIFTAGAYRDMFQTILEDQRAEKSGHFVKNIPYLIISGSDDPVGEGGKGIKRLIKRYEKAGVDDITCHLYPGARHE
;
A
#
# COMPACT_ATOMS: atom_id res chain seq x y z
N GLY A 1 5.34 5.47 0.42
CA GLY A 1 6.21 6.36 1.19
C GLY A 1 5.50 6.89 2.41
N ASN A 2 6.25 7.37 3.40
CA ASN A 2 5.68 8.01 4.59
C ASN A 2 5.06 9.37 4.18
N PRO A 3 3.74 9.60 4.37
CA PRO A 3 3.11 10.88 4.03
C PRO A 3 3.76 12.06 4.75
N GLU A 4 4.14 11.90 6.03
CA GLU A 4 4.88 12.93 6.76
C GLU A 4 6.27 13.21 6.17
N ALA A 5 7.00 12.15 5.79
CA ALA A 5 8.31 12.33 5.17
C ALA A 5 8.18 12.97 3.79
N ALA A 6 7.16 12.59 3.02
CA ALA A 6 6.84 13.23 1.73
C ALA A 6 6.40 14.68 1.93
N GLN A 7 5.54 14.95 2.92
CA GLN A 7 5.09 16.30 3.25
C GLN A 7 6.24 17.17 3.78
N ARG A 8 7.02 16.67 4.75
CA ARG A 8 8.21 17.39 5.24
C ARG A 8 9.23 17.66 4.15
N LYS A 9 9.42 16.71 3.23
CA LYS A 9 10.28 16.89 2.08
C LYS A 9 9.74 17.99 1.16
N LEU A 10 8.42 18.03 0.90
CA LEU A 10 7.78 19.09 0.15
C LEU A 10 7.89 20.44 0.86
N GLU A 11 7.65 20.50 2.18
CA GLU A 11 7.77 21.72 2.97
C GLU A 11 9.21 22.27 3.02
N VAL A 12 10.20 21.37 3.16
CA VAL A 12 11.62 21.77 3.24
C VAL A 12 12.23 22.03 1.88
N GLU A 13 11.93 21.21 0.87
CA GLU A 13 12.52 21.35 -0.47
C GLU A 13 11.76 22.37 -1.34
N TRP A 14 10.43 22.45 -1.20
CA TRP A 14 9.59 23.26 -2.09
C TRP A 14 8.97 24.47 -1.40
N GLN A 15 8.96 24.50 -0.06
CA GLN A 15 8.32 25.53 0.75
C GLN A 15 6.85 25.80 0.37
N GLN A 16 6.16 24.77 -0.16
CA GLN A 16 4.78 24.84 -0.62
C GLN A 16 4.01 23.61 -0.18
N GLU A 17 2.78 23.80 0.27
CA GLU A 17 1.81 22.71 0.44
C GLU A 17 1.35 22.22 -0.94
N PRO A 18 1.03 20.93 -1.10
CA PRO A 18 0.45 20.42 -2.34
C PRO A 18 -0.96 21.01 -2.56
N ASP A 19 -1.32 21.28 -3.81
CA ASP A 19 -2.66 21.76 -4.17
C ASP A 19 -3.74 20.67 -4.07
N GLY A 20 -3.35 19.40 -3.99
CA GLY A 20 -4.25 18.26 -3.84
C GLY A 20 -3.48 16.95 -3.77
N VAL A 21 -4.17 15.89 -3.35
CA VAL A 21 -3.62 14.53 -3.19
C VAL A 21 -4.42 13.54 -3.99
N ILE A 22 -3.73 12.70 -4.79
CA ILE A 22 -4.34 11.55 -5.48
C ILE A 22 -3.77 10.27 -4.88
N LEU A 23 -4.64 9.43 -4.32
CA LEU A 23 -4.30 8.10 -3.79
C LEU A 23 -4.86 7.04 -4.73
N SER A 24 -4.00 6.36 -5.48
CA SER A 24 -4.37 5.29 -6.41
C SER A 24 -3.96 3.92 -5.84
N GLY A 25 -4.88 2.96 -5.78
CA GLY A 25 -4.62 1.61 -5.29
C GLY A 25 -4.06 1.55 -3.87
N THR A 26 -4.40 2.53 -3.04
CA THR A 26 -3.86 2.63 -1.69
C THR A 26 -4.42 1.54 -0.77
N GLY A 27 -3.60 1.06 0.17
CA GLY A 27 -3.99 0.13 1.20
C GLY A 27 -4.15 0.79 2.58
N ASN A 28 -4.97 0.18 3.41
CA ASN A 28 -5.08 0.55 4.83
C ASN A 28 -5.17 -0.71 5.70
N PRO A 29 -4.08 -1.50 5.77
CA PRO A 29 -4.08 -2.75 6.51
C PRO A 29 -4.26 -2.51 8.02
N PRO A 30 -4.86 -3.48 8.75
CA PRO A 30 -4.99 -3.40 10.19
C PRO A 30 -3.63 -3.26 10.89
N HIS A 31 -3.55 -2.35 11.88
CA HIS A 31 -2.31 -2.04 12.59
C HIS A 31 -1.60 -3.27 13.17
N GLU A 32 -2.36 -4.19 13.78
CA GLU A 32 -1.81 -5.39 14.40
C GLU A 32 -1.22 -6.37 13.36
N LEU A 33 -1.82 -6.42 12.17
CA LEU A 33 -1.28 -7.21 11.06
C LEU A 33 0.06 -6.65 10.58
N VAL A 34 0.17 -5.33 10.47
CA VAL A 34 1.41 -4.66 10.08
C VAL A 34 2.51 -4.86 11.14
N ARG A 35 2.17 -4.75 12.43
CA ARG A 35 3.09 -5.02 13.55
C ARG A 35 3.60 -6.46 13.52
N PHE A 36 2.72 -7.41 13.27
CA PHE A 36 3.10 -8.83 13.14
C PHE A 36 4.04 -9.03 11.96
N GLY A 37 3.71 -8.46 10.78
CA GLY A 37 4.55 -8.50 9.59
C GLY A 37 5.94 -7.88 9.83
N TRP A 38 6.00 -6.75 10.52
CA TRP A 38 7.26 -6.12 10.93
C TRP A 38 8.10 -7.03 11.82
N GLY A 39 7.49 -7.60 12.87
CA GLY A 39 8.17 -8.52 13.80
C GLY A 39 8.74 -9.75 13.11
N LEU A 40 7.96 -10.33 12.19
CA LEU A 40 8.36 -11.47 11.39
C LEU A 40 9.55 -11.12 10.47
N ALA A 41 9.45 -10.01 9.72
CA ALA A 41 10.50 -9.55 8.83
C ALA A 41 11.81 -9.23 9.61
N ASN A 42 11.68 -8.60 10.78
CA ASN A 42 12.81 -8.33 11.66
C ASN A 42 13.47 -9.62 12.16
N GLY A 43 12.68 -10.65 12.51
CA GLY A 43 13.18 -11.96 12.87
C GLY A 43 14.00 -12.62 11.74
N PHE A 44 13.53 -12.53 10.49
CA PHE A 44 14.29 -13.00 9.32
C PHE A 44 15.59 -12.19 9.14
N CYS A 45 15.55 -10.87 9.32
CA CYS A 45 16.76 -10.05 9.27
C CYS A 45 17.83 -10.47 10.26
N ILE A 46 17.43 -10.82 11.49
CA ILE A 46 18.34 -11.27 12.55
C ILE A 46 18.91 -12.64 12.22
N GLN A 47 18.07 -13.58 11.75
CA GLN A 47 18.49 -14.96 11.51
C GLN A 47 19.27 -15.16 10.22
N LYS A 48 18.88 -14.46 9.14
CA LYS A 48 19.39 -14.70 7.78
C LYS A 48 20.06 -13.50 7.14
N GLY A 49 20.00 -12.35 7.79
CA GLY A 49 20.49 -11.09 7.28
C GLY A 49 19.46 -10.30 6.48
N THR A 50 19.70 -9.00 6.35
CA THR A 50 18.77 -8.04 5.71
C THR A 50 18.62 -8.27 4.21
N HIS A 51 19.56 -8.92 3.55
CA HIS A 51 19.55 -9.20 2.11
C HIS A 51 18.90 -10.52 1.72
N ASP A 52 18.47 -11.33 2.71
CA ASP A 52 17.75 -12.60 2.44
C ASP A 52 16.44 -12.33 1.71
N ARG A 53 16.21 -13.04 0.60
CA ARG A 53 14.97 -12.97 -0.18
C ARG A 53 14.01 -14.05 0.30
N SER A 54 13.21 -13.72 1.30
CA SER A 54 12.34 -14.68 1.96
C SER A 54 11.06 -14.96 1.16
N LYS A 55 10.99 -16.15 0.55
CA LYS A 55 9.76 -16.63 -0.09
C LYS A 55 8.58 -16.70 0.90
N THR A 56 8.85 -16.98 2.18
CA THR A 56 7.82 -17.03 3.22
C THR A 56 7.18 -15.66 3.43
N LEU A 57 7.99 -14.59 3.54
CA LEU A 57 7.47 -13.22 3.66
C LEU A 57 6.66 -12.84 2.42
N TYR A 58 7.15 -13.18 1.22
CA TYR A 58 6.43 -12.96 -0.03
C TYR A 58 5.05 -13.64 -0.01
N GLN A 59 5.00 -14.94 0.28
CA GLN A 59 3.75 -15.71 0.28
C GLN A 59 2.73 -15.26 1.33
N MET A 60 3.20 -14.71 2.46
CA MET A 60 2.33 -14.19 3.52
C MET A 60 1.87 -12.75 3.27
N SER A 61 2.49 -12.04 2.35
CA SER A 61 2.17 -10.65 1.99
C SER A 61 1.64 -10.57 0.54
N ILE A 62 2.45 -10.11 -0.38
CA ILE A 62 2.08 -9.86 -1.78
C ILE A 62 1.54 -11.12 -2.47
N GLY A 63 2.20 -12.27 -2.28
CA GLY A 63 1.77 -13.55 -2.84
C GLY A 63 0.41 -14.05 -2.33
N ALA A 64 -0.07 -13.50 -1.20
CA ALA A 64 -1.40 -13.83 -0.68
C ALA A 64 -2.54 -13.17 -1.48
N TYR A 65 -2.28 -12.08 -2.18
CA TYR A 65 -3.28 -11.30 -2.91
C TYR A 65 -3.97 -12.11 -4.01
N ASN A 66 -3.24 -13.03 -4.63
CA ASN A 66 -3.76 -13.84 -5.72
C ASN A 66 -4.81 -14.89 -5.30
N ARG A 67 -4.90 -15.23 -4.01
CA ARG A 67 -5.76 -16.31 -3.51
C ARG A 67 -7.24 -16.11 -3.82
N GLN A 68 -7.71 -14.88 -3.87
CA GLN A 68 -9.12 -14.58 -4.14
C GLN A 68 -9.51 -14.70 -5.62
N PHE A 69 -8.53 -14.85 -6.53
CA PHE A 69 -8.76 -14.92 -7.98
C PHE A 69 -8.63 -16.34 -8.55
N ALA A 70 -8.60 -17.36 -7.69
CA ALA A 70 -8.50 -18.75 -8.14
C ALA A 70 -9.70 -19.16 -9.04
N PRO A 71 -9.49 -19.92 -10.13
CA PRO A 71 -8.19 -20.39 -10.63
C PRO A 71 -7.37 -19.25 -11.25
N VAL A 72 -6.05 -19.24 -10.96
CA VAL A 72 -5.13 -18.19 -11.43
C VAL A 72 -4.27 -18.71 -12.58
N GLU A 73 -3.91 -17.84 -13.51
CA GLU A 73 -3.03 -18.13 -14.64
C GLU A 73 -1.57 -17.78 -14.33
N THR A 74 -1.36 -16.76 -13.48
CA THR A 74 -0.05 -16.26 -13.05
C THR A 74 -0.01 -15.95 -11.56
N ASP A 75 1.16 -15.66 -11.01
CA ASP A 75 1.33 -15.20 -9.61
C ASP A 75 0.86 -13.74 -9.41
N TYR A 76 0.47 -13.03 -10.49
CA TYR A 76 0.14 -11.61 -10.48
C TYR A 76 -1.23 -11.26 -11.05
N ASP A 77 -2.15 -12.23 -11.11
CA ASP A 77 -3.52 -11.98 -11.58
C ASP A 77 -4.25 -10.94 -10.71
N TRP A 78 -3.84 -10.78 -9.46
CA TRP A 78 -4.36 -9.75 -8.57
C TRP A 78 -4.05 -8.31 -9.03
N LEU A 79 -3.03 -8.15 -9.86
CA LEU A 79 -2.58 -6.84 -10.33
C LEU A 79 -3.59 -6.22 -11.30
N SER A 80 -3.97 -6.97 -12.33
CA SER A 80 -4.92 -6.50 -13.34
C SER A 80 -5.80 -7.63 -13.87
N ARG A 81 -7.00 -7.31 -14.32
CA ARG A 81 -7.85 -8.23 -15.10
C ARG A 81 -7.50 -8.26 -16.60
N ASP A 82 -6.64 -7.34 -17.03
CA ASP A 82 -6.09 -7.30 -18.37
C ASP A 82 -4.80 -8.13 -18.41
N GLN A 83 -4.86 -9.28 -19.07
CA GLN A 83 -3.76 -10.24 -19.17
C GLN A 83 -2.53 -9.63 -19.87
N GLU A 84 -2.73 -8.75 -20.85
CA GLU A 84 -1.62 -8.09 -21.53
C GLU A 84 -0.81 -7.22 -20.55
N ARG A 85 -1.49 -6.55 -19.61
CA ARG A 85 -0.85 -5.78 -18.54
C ARG A 85 -0.04 -6.66 -17.60
N VAL A 86 -0.61 -7.80 -17.18
CA VAL A 86 0.06 -8.78 -16.32
C VAL A 86 1.29 -9.36 -17.02
N GLU A 87 1.18 -9.74 -18.30
CA GLU A 87 2.32 -10.23 -19.07
C GLU A 87 3.41 -9.17 -19.23
N LYS A 88 3.05 -7.91 -19.44
CA LYS A 88 4.02 -6.81 -19.53
C LYS A 88 4.78 -6.64 -18.23
N PHE A 89 4.08 -6.72 -17.07
CA PHE A 89 4.68 -6.69 -15.75
C PHE A 89 5.68 -7.84 -15.55
N LEU A 90 5.30 -9.06 -15.93
CA LEU A 90 6.15 -10.26 -15.80
C LEU A 90 7.40 -10.21 -16.71
N LYS A 91 7.33 -9.52 -17.84
CA LYS A 91 8.47 -9.37 -18.79
C LYS A 91 9.41 -8.23 -18.38
N ASP A 92 9.01 -7.36 -17.45
CA ASP A 92 9.83 -6.23 -17.01
C ASP A 92 10.88 -6.70 -15.98
N PRO A 93 12.19 -6.54 -16.25
CA PRO A 93 13.24 -6.99 -15.33
C PRO A 93 13.29 -6.20 -14.01
N TYR A 94 12.58 -5.08 -13.93
CA TYR A 94 12.44 -4.27 -12.71
C TYR A 94 11.18 -4.60 -11.91
N CYS A 95 10.35 -5.51 -12.40
CA CYS A 95 9.19 -6.07 -11.74
C CYS A 95 9.43 -7.54 -11.37
N ASP A 96 8.46 -8.22 -10.83
CA ASP A 96 8.50 -9.66 -10.49
C ASP A 96 9.77 -10.08 -9.72
N PHE A 97 10.12 -9.33 -8.68
CA PHE A 97 11.20 -9.73 -7.78
C PHE A 97 10.73 -9.85 -6.33
N ILE A 98 11.29 -10.83 -5.61
CA ILE A 98 11.03 -11.01 -4.20
C ILE A 98 11.83 -9.97 -3.40
N PHE A 99 11.15 -9.18 -2.60
CA PHE A 99 11.78 -8.22 -1.70
C PHE A 99 12.69 -8.93 -0.68
N THR A 100 13.75 -8.23 -0.29
CA THR A 100 14.60 -8.70 0.81
C THR A 100 13.88 -8.58 2.16
N ALA A 101 14.32 -9.34 3.15
CA ALA A 101 13.79 -9.24 4.51
C ALA A 101 13.91 -7.81 5.08
N GLY A 102 15.02 -7.13 4.75
CA GLY A 102 15.22 -5.73 5.10
C GLY A 102 14.17 -4.81 4.45
N ALA A 103 13.90 -4.99 3.15
CA ALA A 103 12.89 -4.20 2.44
C ALA A 103 11.48 -4.42 3.02
N TYR A 104 11.10 -5.65 3.36
CA TYR A 104 9.83 -5.93 4.05
C TYR A 104 9.76 -5.26 5.41
N ARG A 105 10.82 -5.36 6.23
CA ARG A 105 10.88 -4.72 7.55
C ARG A 105 10.68 -3.21 7.43
N ASP A 106 11.41 -2.58 6.51
CA ASP A 106 11.39 -1.13 6.34
C ASP A 106 10.04 -0.66 5.75
N MET A 107 9.44 -1.43 4.84
CA MET A 107 8.08 -1.19 4.34
C MET A 107 7.04 -1.23 5.47
N PHE A 108 7.04 -2.28 6.31
CA PHE A 108 6.12 -2.36 7.44
C PHE A 108 6.38 -1.27 8.47
N GLN A 109 7.64 -0.91 8.72
CA GLN A 109 8.00 0.19 9.59
C GLN A 109 7.40 1.51 9.09
N THR A 110 7.55 1.82 7.81
CA THR A 110 6.97 3.02 7.19
C THR A 110 5.46 3.05 7.33
N ILE A 111 4.76 1.93 7.07
CA ILE A 111 3.30 1.86 7.25
C ILE A 111 2.90 2.13 8.71
N LEU A 112 3.65 1.61 9.70
CA LEU A 112 3.39 1.87 11.12
C LEU A 112 3.60 3.35 11.49
N GLU A 113 4.60 3.99 10.93
CA GLU A 113 4.88 5.41 11.11
C GLU A 113 3.77 6.27 10.50
N ASP A 114 3.35 5.95 9.27
CA ASP A 114 2.24 6.61 8.61
C ASP A 114 0.95 6.50 9.42
N GLN A 115 0.63 5.30 9.93
CA GLN A 115 -0.54 5.09 10.78
C GLN A 115 -0.49 5.86 12.12
N ARG A 116 0.71 6.09 12.65
CA ARG A 116 0.89 6.94 13.85
C ARG A 116 0.70 8.41 13.51
N ALA A 117 1.29 8.89 12.42
CA ALA A 117 1.15 10.25 11.94
C ALA A 117 -0.34 10.58 11.69
N GLU A 118 -1.05 9.69 11.00
CA GLU A 118 -2.49 9.81 10.77
C GLU A 118 -3.30 9.89 12.08
N LYS A 119 -3.00 9.05 13.08
CA LYS A 119 -3.66 9.10 14.39
C LYS A 119 -3.41 10.42 15.13
N SER A 120 -2.25 11.02 14.94
CA SER A 120 -1.87 12.31 15.54
C SER A 120 -2.49 13.51 14.79
N GLY A 121 -3.24 13.27 13.72
CA GLY A 121 -3.90 14.32 12.94
C GLY A 121 -2.96 15.14 12.05
N HIS A 122 -1.78 14.59 11.74
CA HIS A 122 -0.83 15.20 10.83
C HIS A 122 -1.25 14.95 9.37
N PHE A 123 -2.20 15.77 8.91
CA PHE A 123 -2.66 15.79 7.52
C PHE A 123 -2.70 17.22 7.02
N VAL A 124 -2.51 17.39 5.73
CA VAL A 124 -2.95 18.60 5.06
C VAL A 124 -4.47 18.50 4.90
N LYS A 125 -5.24 19.38 5.56
CA LYS A 125 -6.72 19.24 5.69
C LYS A 125 -7.50 20.05 4.66
N ASN A 126 -6.94 21.15 4.22
CA ASN A 126 -7.63 22.17 3.41
C ASN A 126 -7.35 22.02 1.91
N ILE A 127 -7.08 20.82 1.45
CA ILE A 127 -6.83 20.50 0.05
C ILE A 127 -7.70 19.32 -0.39
N PRO A 128 -8.04 19.22 -1.70
CA PRO A 128 -8.82 18.10 -2.20
C PRO A 128 -8.04 16.79 -2.21
N TYR A 129 -8.74 15.71 -1.85
CA TYR A 129 -8.26 14.33 -1.95
C TYR A 129 -9.08 13.56 -2.97
N LEU A 130 -8.40 12.94 -3.94
CA LEU A 130 -8.99 11.99 -4.85
C LEU A 130 -8.47 10.58 -4.52
N ILE A 131 -9.38 9.67 -4.16
CA ILE A 131 -9.06 8.27 -3.88
C ILE A 131 -9.65 7.40 -4.98
N ILE A 132 -8.81 6.66 -5.69
CA ILE A 132 -9.22 5.74 -6.74
C ILE A 132 -8.71 4.33 -6.45
N SER A 133 -9.57 3.31 -6.63
CA SER A 133 -9.21 1.91 -6.39
C SER A 133 -10.16 0.98 -7.16
N GLY A 134 -9.71 -0.23 -7.42
CA GLY A 134 -10.60 -1.30 -7.90
C GLY A 134 -11.48 -1.86 -6.77
N SER A 135 -12.71 -2.26 -7.11
CA SER A 135 -13.58 -2.93 -6.12
C SER A 135 -13.07 -4.33 -5.73
N ASP A 136 -12.23 -4.93 -6.56
CA ASP A 136 -11.64 -6.25 -6.34
C ASP A 136 -10.15 -6.15 -6.00
N ASP A 137 -9.63 -4.94 -5.78
CA ASP A 137 -8.24 -4.71 -5.36
C ASP A 137 -7.96 -5.30 -3.97
N PRO A 138 -7.08 -6.33 -3.85
CA PRO A 138 -6.76 -6.95 -2.57
C PRO A 138 -5.96 -6.02 -1.65
N VAL A 139 -5.23 -5.06 -2.18
CA VAL A 139 -4.48 -4.05 -1.40
C VAL A 139 -5.44 -3.15 -0.64
N GLY A 140 -6.54 -2.74 -1.31
CA GLY A 140 -7.65 -2.00 -0.72
C GLY A 140 -8.68 -2.88 0.02
N GLU A 141 -8.41 -4.19 0.18
CA GLU A 141 -9.33 -5.17 0.79
C GLU A 141 -10.71 -5.17 0.12
N GLY A 142 -10.75 -5.11 -1.21
CA GLY A 142 -12.01 -5.02 -1.95
C GLY A 142 -12.82 -3.77 -1.58
N GLY A 143 -12.17 -2.64 -1.39
CA GLY A 143 -12.76 -1.35 -1.01
C GLY A 143 -13.06 -1.19 0.47
N LYS A 144 -12.94 -2.23 1.32
CA LYS A 144 -13.17 -2.10 2.78
C LYS A 144 -12.09 -1.25 3.45
N GLY A 145 -10.83 -1.43 3.05
CA GLY A 145 -9.70 -0.64 3.50
C GLY A 145 -9.87 0.84 3.14
N ILE A 146 -10.31 1.11 1.91
CA ILE A 146 -10.59 2.46 1.42
C ILE A 146 -11.68 3.14 2.26
N LYS A 147 -12.80 2.46 2.55
CA LYS A 147 -13.85 3.01 3.40
C LYS A 147 -13.37 3.35 4.82
N ARG A 148 -12.47 2.53 5.38
CA ARG A 148 -11.86 2.83 6.69
C ARG A 148 -10.91 4.03 6.62
N LEU A 149 -10.17 4.16 5.53
CA LEU A 149 -9.27 5.29 5.29
C LEU A 149 -10.07 6.61 5.22
N ILE A 150 -11.11 6.66 4.40
CA ILE A 150 -11.99 7.83 4.26
C ILE A 150 -12.55 8.26 5.62
N LYS A 151 -13.15 7.32 6.36
CA LYS A 151 -13.68 7.63 7.72
C LYS A 151 -12.62 8.19 8.67
N ARG A 152 -11.37 7.76 8.52
CA ARG A 152 -10.27 8.29 9.34
C ARG A 152 -9.93 9.72 8.94
N TYR A 153 -9.88 10.01 7.64
CA TYR A 153 -9.61 11.34 7.11
C TYR A 153 -10.72 12.34 7.46
N GLU A 154 -11.99 11.96 7.28
CA GLU A 154 -13.16 12.73 7.70
C GLU A 154 -13.10 13.06 9.20
N LYS A 155 -12.80 12.04 10.03
CA LYS A 155 -12.64 12.22 11.49
C LYS A 155 -11.47 13.15 11.85
N ALA A 156 -10.44 13.21 11.03
CA ALA A 156 -9.30 14.11 11.21
C ALA A 156 -9.58 15.54 10.71
N GLY A 157 -10.74 15.77 10.07
CA GLY A 157 -11.16 17.09 9.58
C GLY A 157 -10.72 17.36 8.14
N VAL A 158 -10.57 16.33 7.32
CA VAL A 158 -10.44 16.46 5.86
C VAL A 158 -11.84 16.44 5.27
N ASP A 159 -12.28 17.56 4.71
CA ASP A 159 -13.68 17.74 4.27
C ASP A 159 -13.87 17.49 2.77
N ASP A 160 -12.83 17.67 1.94
CA ASP A 160 -12.89 17.50 0.49
C ASP A 160 -12.28 16.16 0.05
N ILE A 161 -13.09 15.10 0.08
CA ILE A 161 -12.69 13.76 -0.31
C ILE A 161 -13.61 13.23 -1.39
N THR A 162 -13.06 12.99 -2.58
CA THR A 162 -13.73 12.29 -3.68
C THR A 162 -13.19 10.87 -3.77
N CYS A 163 -14.08 9.87 -3.85
CA CYS A 163 -13.68 8.47 -3.98
C CYS A 163 -14.36 7.79 -5.16
N HIS A 164 -13.57 7.12 -6.00
CA HIS A 164 -14.05 6.28 -7.09
C HIS A 164 -13.58 4.84 -6.91
N LEU A 165 -14.54 3.93 -6.66
CA LEU A 165 -14.31 2.49 -6.69
C LEU A 165 -14.79 1.95 -8.04
N TYR A 166 -13.86 1.50 -8.86
CA TYR A 166 -14.14 0.96 -10.19
C TYR A 166 -14.62 -0.49 -10.09
N PRO A 167 -15.87 -0.79 -10.53
CA PRO A 167 -16.44 -2.14 -10.40
C PRO A 167 -15.63 -3.19 -11.15
N GLY A 168 -15.29 -4.30 -10.47
CA GLY A 168 -14.52 -5.42 -11.00
C GLY A 168 -13.08 -5.09 -11.38
N ALA A 169 -12.60 -3.86 -11.19
CA ALA A 169 -11.18 -3.55 -11.37
C ALA A 169 -10.37 -4.11 -10.20
N ARG A 170 -9.14 -4.57 -10.51
CA ARG A 170 -8.15 -5.05 -9.56
C ARG A 170 -7.23 -3.89 -9.12
N HIS A 171 -5.96 -4.13 -8.92
CA HIS A 171 -5.04 -3.11 -8.42
C HIS A 171 -4.67 -2.03 -9.45
N GLU A 172 -4.65 -2.38 -10.75
CA GLU A 172 -4.44 -1.49 -11.91
C GLU A 172 -5.62 -1.51 -12.89
#